data_4389ece487f3d5ca90541f30c0964c09
#
_entry.id   4389ece487f3d5ca90541f30c0964c09
#
_cell.length_a   1.000
_cell.length_b   1.000
_cell.length_c   1.000
_cell.angle_alpha   90.00
_cell.angle_beta   90.00
_cell.angle_gamma   90.00
#
_symmetry.space_group_name_H-M   'P 1'
#
loop_
_entity.id
_entity.type
_entity.pdbx_description
1 polymer ?
#
loop_
_entity_poly.entity_id
_entity_poly.type
_entity_poly.pdbx_seq_one_letter_code
_entity_poly.pdbx_strand_id
1 'polypeptide(L)'
;MRLGFLALALLFVCAGANLVSNGNMEYGDGGWYLWNNPDGPADAEAVIAGEGLGENGSKGARVIVKKAPNPVWGLQLQAPKWLADSAVYKLSFKAKGNGILKAVVQGIGPDWREKESGSWELAKDWKEYSMPFLADQKGYGLNNINFQLGSVKDTVFIDNISVEPLGTAFDTLWYKEANSRIEKFRKHDFILKAKAGDTVRIELVQHEFPFGTALALNVKQDSVEKWYRKTAAKYFWHGVNENIFKWPDYEPKKGDVKKKEMQEYVNFARENGWDLRGHTLVWGHQGYGFDKHWSIQGSCKDLEKNIKARIERDLKEYKGKIAEYDVWNEPFHEPFLFNKCGWQILDSAFVWAHRANPDAKLYINEYNVVSAGETDRYYSLVKGMLERKIPVHGIGVQCHFQNRPVIPALVKERLDKLASLGLLIKVTELDFGSESSGLGMSEERQAELYKTFVTAAFSHPAVNGILLWGFWDYRHWVKNGGIIDGKGRAKPAADTLYNLWHKSWTTNLQGTANQSGEISFRGFPGKYKITVGNKEEFVHCKTGKKECGK
;
A
#
# COMPACT_ATOMS: atom_id res chain seq x y z
N MET A 1 -23.20 -50.75 16.32
CA MET A 1 -23.49 -50.28 14.96
C MET A 1 -24.22 -48.95 15.05
N ARG A 2 -23.51 -47.83 14.88
CA ARG A 2 -24.11 -46.49 14.69
C ARG A 2 -23.49 -45.96 13.40
N LEU A 3 -24.27 -45.97 12.33
CA LEU A 3 -23.92 -45.31 11.07
C LEU A 3 -24.03 -43.79 11.30
N GLY A 4 -22.88 -43.13 11.21
CA GLY A 4 -22.84 -41.68 11.08
C GLY A 4 -23.04 -41.29 9.60
N PHE A 5 -24.13 -40.62 9.31
CA PHE A 5 -24.33 -39.96 8.04
C PHE A 5 -23.43 -38.73 7.96
N LEU A 6 -22.38 -38.82 7.14
CA LEU A 6 -21.67 -37.62 6.67
C LEU A 6 -22.55 -36.99 5.57
N ALA A 7 -23.24 -35.93 5.90
CA ALA A 7 -23.88 -35.11 4.88
C ALA A 7 -22.79 -34.29 4.17
N LEU A 8 -22.36 -34.75 3.00
CA LEU A 8 -21.55 -33.98 2.06
C LEU A 8 -22.48 -32.94 1.44
N ALA A 9 -22.50 -31.73 1.98
CA ALA A 9 -23.17 -30.60 1.33
C ALA A 9 -22.34 -30.24 0.09
N LEU A 10 -22.67 -30.81 -1.05
CA LEU A 10 -22.25 -30.28 -2.35
C LEU A 10 -22.98 -28.93 -2.56
N LEU A 11 -22.32 -27.87 -2.24
CA LEU A 11 -22.70 -26.54 -2.70
C LEU A 11 -22.42 -26.48 -4.22
N PHE A 12 -23.46 -26.75 -5.01
CA PHE A 12 -23.51 -26.30 -6.40
C PHE A 12 -23.56 -24.76 -6.35
N VAL A 13 -22.41 -24.11 -6.51
CA VAL A 13 -22.39 -22.71 -6.91
C VAL A 13 -22.92 -22.68 -8.35
N CYS A 14 -24.20 -22.32 -8.52
CA CYS A 14 -24.72 -21.99 -9.83
C CYS A 14 -23.89 -20.81 -10.36
N ALA A 15 -23.02 -21.08 -11.32
CA ALA A 15 -22.35 -20.05 -12.08
C ALA A 15 -23.45 -19.17 -12.73
N GLY A 16 -23.54 -17.88 -12.34
CA GLY A 16 -24.38 -16.91 -13.00
C GLY A 16 -25.55 -16.31 -12.21
N ALA A 17 -25.72 -16.61 -10.90
CA ALA A 17 -26.76 -15.92 -10.12
C ALA A 17 -26.23 -14.62 -9.51
N ASN A 18 -26.80 -13.49 -9.91
CA ASN A 18 -26.56 -12.20 -9.26
C ASN A 18 -27.09 -12.25 -7.82
N LEU A 19 -26.22 -12.00 -6.84
CA LEU A 19 -26.60 -12.00 -5.42
C LEU A 19 -27.36 -10.73 -5.02
N VAL A 20 -27.27 -9.65 -5.81
CA VAL A 20 -28.02 -8.41 -5.58
C VAL A 20 -29.36 -8.53 -6.28
N SER A 21 -30.43 -8.60 -5.49
CA SER A 21 -31.79 -8.64 -6.05
C SER A 21 -32.10 -7.34 -6.79
N ASN A 22 -32.77 -7.48 -7.95
CA ASN A 22 -33.19 -6.34 -8.79
C ASN A 22 -32.06 -5.33 -9.09
N GLY A 23 -30.85 -5.83 -9.36
CA GLY A 23 -29.71 -4.97 -9.68
C GLY A 23 -29.83 -4.20 -11.00
N ASN A 24 -30.74 -4.65 -11.89
CA ASN A 24 -31.14 -3.93 -13.12
C ASN A 24 -32.34 -3.01 -12.94
N MET A 25 -32.89 -2.92 -11.70
CA MET A 25 -33.98 -2.03 -11.31
C MET A 25 -35.31 -2.19 -12.11
N GLU A 26 -35.50 -3.26 -12.89
CA GLU A 26 -36.68 -3.45 -13.74
C GLU A 26 -37.95 -3.72 -12.93
N TYR A 27 -37.84 -4.20 -11.69
CA TYR A 27 -38.97 -4.56 -10.82
C TYR A 27 -39.21 -3.55 -9.69
N GLY A 28 -39.22 -2.26 -10.02
CA GLY A 28 -39.35 -1.17 -9.05
C GLY A 28 -38.07 -0.92 -8.26
N ASP A 29 -38.15 -0.21 -7.14
CA ASP A 29 -36.99 0.11 -6.32
C ASP A 29 -36.32 -1.14 -5.70
N GLY A 30 -37.09 -2.23 -5.51
CA GLY A 30 -36.55 -3.53 -5.07
C GLY A 30 -35.76 -3.50 -3.77
N GLY A 31 -36.01 -2.48 -2.92
CA GLY A 31 -35.29 -2.25 -1.69
C GLY A 31 -34.04 -1.36 -1.83
N TRP A 32 -33.81 -0.78 -3.01
CA TRP A 32 -32.84 0.28 -3.21
C TRP A 32 -33.37 1.59 -2.59
N TYR A 33 -32.50 2.34 -1.90
CA TYR A 33 -32.90 3.62 -1.30
C TYR A 33 -31.72 4.61 -1.23
N LEU A 34 -32.07 5.90 -1.22
CA LEU A 34 -31.09 6.95 -0.98
C LEU A 34 -31.02 7.24 0.52
N TRP A 35 -29.85 7.02 1.11
CA TRP A 35 -29.55 7.45 2.47
C TRP A 35 -28.83 8.79 2.44
N ASN A 36 -29.31 9.73 3.26
CA ASN A 36 -28.73 11.06 3.40
C ASN A 36 -28.45 11.32 4.88
N ASN A 37 -27.21 11.65 5.23
CA ASN A 37 -26.77 11.83 6.61
C ASN A 37 -27.56 12.98 7.27
N PRO A 38 -28.28 12.75 8.36
CA PRO A 38 -29.06 13.80 9.02
C PRO A 38 -28.20 14.91 9.65
N ASP A 39 -26.97 14.61 10.06
CA ASP A 39 -26.09 15.55 10.74
C ASP A 39 -25.32 16.50 9.79
N GLY A 40 -25.42 16.28 8.49
CA GLY A 40 -24.76 17.11 7.46
C GLY A 40 -25.30 16.77 6.08
N PRO A 41 -26.61 16.98 5.84
CA PRO A 41 -27.25 16.43 4.65
C PRO A 41 -26.80 17.11 3.36
N ALA A 42 -26.80 16.31 2.30
CA ALA A 42 -26.74 16.80 0.93
C ALA A 42 -28.07 17.47 0.55
N ASP A 43 -28.02 18.41 -0.40
CA ASP A 43 -29.19 18.77 -1.21
C ASP A 43 -29.13 17.90 -2.47
N ALA A 44 -29.99 16.88 -2.53
CA ALA A 44 -29.96 15.90 -3.61
C ALA A 44 -31.36 15.40 -3.93
N GLU A 45 -31.60 15.07 -5.20
CA GLU A 45 -32.84 14.47 -5.72
C GLU A 45 -32.51 13.10 -6.31
N ALA A 46 -33.33 12.09 -6.03
CA ALA A 46 -33.15 10.75 -6.58
C ALA A 46 -34.45 10.24 -7.24
N VAL A 47 -34.28 9.55 -8.35
CA VAL A 47 -35.28 8.68 -8.96
C VAL A 47 -34.67 7.30 -9.06
N ILE A 48 -35.26 6.32 -8.39
CA ILE A 48 -34.80 4.92 -8.40
C ILE A 48 -35.79 4.12 -9.24
N ALA A 49 -35.30 3.22 -10.07
CA ALA A 49 -36.08 2.43 -11.03
C ALA A 49 -36.96 3.29 -11.98
N GLY A 50 -36.42 4.45 -12.37
CA GLY A 50 -37.13 5.35 -13.29
C GLY A 50 -37.03 4.88 -14.75
N GLU A 51 -38.17 4.98 -15.47
CA GLU A 51 -38.27 4.61 -16.89
C GLU A 51 -37.28 5.45 -17.74
N GLY A 52 -36.56 4.80 -18.62
CA GLY A 52 -35.61 5.46 -19.53
C GLY A 52 -34.33 6.00 -18.86
N LEU A 53 -34.13 5.75 -17.58
CA LEU A 53 -32.95 6.24 -16.83
C LEU A 53 -31.78 5.25 -16.84
N GLY A 54 -32.01 4.00 -17.22
CA GLY A 54 -30.98 2.98 -17.35
C GLY A 54 -30.30 2.94 -18.72
N GLU A 55 -29.38 1.97 -18.88
CA GLU A 55 -28.70 1.76 -20.15
C GLU A 55 -29.70 1.29 -21.22
N ASN A 56 -29.51 1.77 -22.46
CA ASN A 56 -30.38 1.46 -23.61
C ASN A 56 -31.88 1.76 -23.38
N GLY A 57 -32.20 2.70 -22.48
CA GLY A 57 -33.57 3.08 -22.18
C GLY A 57 -34.30 2.17 -21.21
N SER A 58 -33.60 1.27 -20.52
CA SER A 58 -34.12 0.47 -19.39
C SER A 58 -34.40 1.33 -18.15
N LYS A 59 -34.91 0.72 -17.10
CA LYS A 59 -35.00 1.38 -15.81
C LYS A 59 -33.64 1.51 -15.17
N GLY A 60 -33.47 2.53 -14.32
CA GLY A 60 -32.22 2.78 -13.64
C GLY A 60 -32.37 3.82 -12.54
N ALA A 61 -31.31 4.09 -11.83
CA ALA A 61 -31.25 5.16 -10.84
C ALA A 61 -30.62 6.43 -11.44
N ARG A 62 -31.23 7.58 -11.11
CA ARG A 62 -30.64 8.91 -11.33
C ARG A 62 -30.57 9.65 -10.02
N VAL A 63 -29.42 10.18 -9.66
CA VAL A 63 -29.25 11.06 -8.51
C VAL A 63 -28.64 12.38 -8.96
N ILE A 64 -29.27 13.47 -8.60
CA ILE A 64 -28.82 14.84 -8.83
C ILE A 64 -28.28 15.36 -7.50
N VAL A 65 -27.02 15.75 -7.45
CA VAL A 65 -26.37 16.28 -6.24
C VAL A 65 -26.16 17.78 -6.42
N LYS A 66 -27.02 18.59 -5.82
CA LYS A 66 -26.99 20.06 -5.87
C LYS A 66 -25.97 20.62 -4.86
N LYS A 67 -25.86 19.97 -3.69
CA LYS A 67 -24.91 20.29 -2.63
C LYS A 67 -24.39 19.00 -1.99
N ALA A 68 -23.10 18.87 -1.92
CA ALA A 68 -22.44 17.71 -1.30
C ALA A 68 -22.74 17.62 0.21
N PRO A 69 -22.81 16.41 0.78
CA PRO A 69 -22.94 16.21 2.22
C PRO A 69 -21.64 16.54 2.96
N ASN A 70 -21.75 16.69 4.25
CA ASN A 70 -20.61 16.69 5.15
C ASN A 70 -20.84 15.67 6.27
N PRO A 71 -20.04 14.59 6.37
CA PRO A 71 -18.87 14.25 5.52
C PRO A 71 -19.26 13.77 4.11
N VAL A 72 -18.28 13.73 3.19
CA VAL A 72 -18.45 13.38 1.76
C VAL A 72 -19.17 12.02 1.55
N TRP A 73 -18.97 11.04 2.43
CA TRP A 73 -19.67 9.76 2.38
C TRP A 73 -21.13 9.82 2.83
N GLY A 74 -21.62 10.97 3.28
CA GLY A 74 -22.95 11.15 3.88
C GLY A 74 -24.14 11.08 2.90
N LEU A 75 -23.92 10.91 1.59
CA LEU A 75 -24.98 10.64 0.61
C LEU A 75 -24.68 9.31 -0.09
N GLN A 76 -25.61 8.34 0.04
CA GLN A 76 -25.39 6.98 -0.43
C GLN A 76 -26.64 6.41 -1.12
N LEU A 77 -26.48 5.89 -2.35
CA LEU A 77 -27.46 4.96 -2.92
C LEU A 77 -27.12 3.57 -2.39
N GLN A 78 -28.01 2.98 -1.60
CA GLN A 78 -27.81 1.70 -0.95
C GLN A 78 -28.59 0.57 -1.62
N ALA A 79 -27.89 -0.53 -1.87
CA ALA A 79 -28.47 -1.76 -2.39
C ALA A 79 -29.27 -2.52 -1.32
N PRO A 80 -30.21 -3.40 -1.73
CA PRO A 80 -30.78 -4.42 -0.86
C PRO A 80 -29.68 -5.25 -0.19
N LYS A 81 -29.93 -5.66 1.05
CA LYS A 81 -29.01 -6.53 1.79
C LYS A 81 -28.99 -7.92 1.18
N TRP A 82 -27.82 -8.52 1.12
CA TRP A 82 -27.63 -9.86 0.55
C TRP A 82 -26.70 -10.71 1.41
N LEU A 83 -26.85 -12.02 1.30
CA LEU A 83 -26.01 -13.02 1.99
C LEU A 83 -24.89 -13.50 1.08
N ALA A 84 -23.71 -13.66 1.64
CA ALA A 84 -22.59 -14.33 0.99
C ALA A 84 -21.84 -15.21 1.99
N ASP A 85 -21.18 -16.23 1.50
CA ASP A 85 -20.21 -17.01 2.23
C ASP A 85 -18.79 -16.47 2.05
N SER A 86 -17.82 -17.12 2.65
CA SER A 86 -16.40 -16.73 2.56
C SER A 86 -15.81 -17.10 1.21
N ALA A 87 -16.08 -16.27 0.20
CA ALA A 87 -15.60 -16.44 -1.17
C ALA A 87 -15.19 -15.08 -1.79
N VAL A 88 -14.50 -15.14 -2.91
CA VAL A 88 -14.19 -13.96 -3.72
C VAL A 88 -15.33 -13.73 -4.70
N TYR A 89 -15.84 -12.51 -4.71
CA TYR A 89 -16.91 -12.05 -5.58
C TYR A 89 -16.43 -10.90 -6.45
N LYS A 90 -17.14 -10.66 -7.55
CA LYS A 90 -16.99 -9.46 -8.39
C LYS A 90 -18.24 -8.61 -8.26
N LEU A 91 -18.10 -7.36 -7.80
CA LEU A 91 -19.08 -6.32 -8.00
C LEU A 91 -18.89 -5.75 -9.41
N SER A 92 -19.95 -5.67 -10.20
CA SER A 92 -19.98 -4.95 -11.46
C SER A 92 -21.20 -4.02 -11.49
N PHE A 93 -21.10 -2.90 -12.17
CA PHE A 93 -22.21 -1.98 -12.41
C PHE A 93 -21.92 -1.08 -13.60
N LYS A 94 -22.97 -0.53 -14.21
CA LYS A 94 -22.82 0.51 -15.22
C LYS A 94 -23.18 1.86 -14.64
N ALA A 95 -22.43 2.88 -15.00
CA ALA A 95 -22.70 4.24 -14.58
C ALA A 95 -22.22 5.25 -15.64
N LYS A 96 -22.86 6.45 -15.62
CA LYS A 96 -22.41 7.63 -16.34
C LYS A 96 -22.68 8.89 -15.53
N GLY A 97 -21.93 9.95 -15.77
CA GLY A 97 -22.09 11.20 -15.04
C GLY A 97 -20.83 12.06 -15.04
N ASN A 98 -20.67 12.83 -13.95
CA ASN A 98 -19.52 13.72 -13.77
C ASN A 98 -19.04 13.66 -12.31
N GLY A 99 -17.73 13.71 -12.11
CA GLY A 99 -17.08 13.61 -10.80
C GLY A 99 -16.66 12.19 -10.45
N ILE A 100 -16.52 11.90 -9.16
CA ILE A 100 -16.03 10.62 -8.66
C ILE A 100 -17.17 9.85 -8.01
N LEU A 101 -17.39 8.62 -8.45
CA LEU A 101 -18.27 7.65 -7.80
C LEU A 101 -17.43 6.67 -6.99
N LYS A 102 -17.75 6.51 -5.70
CA LYS A 102 -17.14 5.48 -4.87
C LYS A 102 -18.18 4.41 -4.55
N ALA A 103 -17.88 3.15 -4.86
CA ALA A 103 -18.67 2.01 -4.40
C ALA A 103 -17.97 1.34 -3.21
N VAL A 104 -18.72 0.98 -2.18
CA VAL A 104 -18.24 0.32 -0.98
C VAL A 104 -19.05 -0.95 -0.75
N VAL A 105 -18.37 -2.09 -0.58
CA VAL A 105 -18.94 -3.32 -0.07
C VAL A 105 -18.62 -3.42 1.41
N GLN A 106 -19.65 -3.53 2.25
CA GLN A 106 -19.47 -3.59 3.69
C GLN A 106 -20.37 -4.65 4.34
N GLY A 107 -19.93 -5.17 5.50
CA GLY A 107 -20.77 -5.97 6.40
C GLY A 107 -21.80 -5.11 7.08
N ILE A 108 -22.93 -5.73 7.52
CA ILE A 108 -23.98 -5.03 8.25
C ILE A 108 -23.83 -5.32 9.73
N GLY A 109 -23.71 -4.25 10.54
CA GLY A 109 -23.57 -4.25 12.00
C GLY A 109 -22.83 -5.46 12.61
N PRO A 110 -22.36 -5.34 13.83
CA PRO A 110 -22.30 -4.12 14.64
C PRO A 110 -21.19 -3.13 14.23
N ASP A 111 -20.27 -3.54 13.35
CA ASP A 111 -19.05 -2.80 13.02
C ASP A 111 -19.05 -2.10 11.65
N TRP A 112 -20.07 -2.35 10.82
CA TRP A 112 -20.18 -1.79 9.45
C TRP A 112 -18.89 -1.89 8.64
N ARG A 113 -18.15 -2.97 8.83
CA ARG A 113 -16.82 -3.16 8.30
C ARG A 113 -16.79 -3.08 6.77
N GLU A 114 -16.01 -2.14 6.25
CA GLU A 114 -15.69 -2.08 4.83
C GLU A 114 -14.86 -3.31 4.44
N LYS A 115 -15.32 -4.03 3.44
CA LYS A 115 -14.62 -5.21 2.90
C LYS A 115 -13.75 -4.84 1.71
N GLU A 116 -14.26 -4.00 0.85
CA GLU A 116 -13.55 -3.41 -0.27
C GLU A 116 -14.26 -2.15 -0.73
N SER A 117 -13.51 -1.26 -1.39
CA SER A 117 -14.06 -0.10 -2.08
C SER A 117 -13.30 0.20 -3.36
N GLY A 118 -14.00 0.81 -4.31
CA GLY A 118 -13.45 1.33 -5.54
C GLY A 118 -13.93 2.75 -5.78
N SER A 119 -13.07 3.60 -6.35
CA SER A 119 -13.40 4.97 -6.73
C SER A 119 -13.04 5.19 -8.19
N TRP A 120 -13.99 5.68 -8.97
CA TRP A 120 -13.80 5.89 -10.40
C TRP A 120 -14.26 7.29 -10.82
N GLU A 121 -13.51 7.91 -11.71
CA GLU A 121 -13.98 9.07 -12.42
C GLU A 121 -15.05 8.64 -13.42
N LEU A 122 -16.22 9.27 -13.34
CA LEU A 122 -17.36 8.95 -14.20
C LEU A 122 -17.12 9.41 -15.62
N ALA A 123 -17.48 8.55 -16.58
CA ALA A 123 -17.57 8.91 -17.99
C ALA A 123 -18.92 9.58 -18.29
N LYS A 124 -18.95 10.41 -19.36
CA LYS A 124 -20.21 11.02 -19.86
C LYS A 124 -21.17 10.00 -20.44
N ASP A 125 -20.62 8.96 -21.07
CA ASP A 125 -21.36 7.83 -21.63
C ASP A 125 -21.39 6.65 -20.66
N TRP A 126 -22.34 5.73 -20.84
CA TRP A 126 -22.41 4.52 -20.07
C TRP A 126 -21.12 3.71 -20.14
N LYS A 127 -20.57 3.40 -18.98
CA LYS A 127 -19.36 2.60 -18.84
C LYS A 127 -19.55 1.57 -17.72
N GLU A 128 -19.01 0.39 -17.94
CA GLU A 128 -18.95 -0.65 -16.89
C GLU A 128 -17.78 -0.39 -15.95
N TYR A 129 -18.05 -0.52 -14.67
CA TYR A 129 -17.09 -0.46 -13.57
C TYR A 129 -17.20 -1.74 -12.77
N SER A 130 -16.09 -2.23 -12.26
CA SER A 130 -16.11 -3.44 -11.45
C SER A 130 -14.94 -3.51 -10.47
N MET A 131 -15.11 -4.29 -9.40
CA MET A 131 -14.05 -4.64 -8.47
C MET A 131 -14.27 -6.02 -7.88
N PRO A 132 -13.22 -6.84 -7.70
CA PRO A 132 -13.30 -8.04 -6.87
C PRO A 132 -13.27 -7.65 -5.38
N PHE A 133 -13.92 -8.46 -4.56
CA PHE A 133 -13.87 -8.33 -3.11
C PHE A 133 -13.97 -9.68 -2.43
N LEU A 134 -13.47 -9.79 -1.20
CA LEU A 134 -13.62 -10.97 -0.36
C LEU A 134 -14.75 -10.75 0.64
N ALA A 135 -15.80 -11.57 0.53
CA ALA A 135 -16.84 -11.63 1.55
C ALA A 135 -16.38 -12.52 2.71
N ASP A 136 -15.51 -11.99 3.58
CA ASP A 136 -15.05 -12.72 4.77
C ASP A 136 -16.13 -12.70 5.86
N GLN A 137 -16.77 -13.84 6.07
CA GLN A 137 -18.01 -13.98 6.83
C GLN A 137 -17.84 -14.72 8.17
N LYS A 138 -16.83 -14.43 8.95
CA LYS A 138 -16.84 -14.95 10.33
C LYS A 138 -17.98 -14.29 11.12
N GLY A 139 -19.18 -14.88 11.04
CA GLY A 139 -20.29 -14.66 11.96
C GLY A 139 -21.57 -14.04 11.41
N TYR A 140 -21.55 -13.15 10.43
CA TYR A 140 -22.76 -12.44 9.97
C TYR A 140 -22.79 -12.35 8.45
N GLY A 141 -23.66 -13.13 7.83
CA GLY A 141 -23.74 -13.29 6.38
C GLY A 141 -24.30 -12.09 5.60
N LEU A 142 -24.76 -11.03 6.26
CA LEU A 142 -25.37 -9.89 5.59
C LEU A 142 -24.34 -8.86 5.14
N ASN A 143 -24.45 -8.49 3.89
CA ASN A 143 -23.65 -7.44 3.25
C ASN A 143 -24.55 -6.41 2.59
N ASN A 144 -24.03 -5.23 2.35
CA ASN A 144 -24.63 -4.28 1.42
C ASN A 144 -23.57 -3.63 0.54
N ILE A 145 -24.05 -3.03 -0.54
CA ILE A 145 -23.27 -2.14 -1.39
C ILE A 145 -23.83 -0.74 -1.19
N ASN A 146 -22.96 0.22 -0.96
CA ASN A 146 -23.33 1.62 -1.00
C ASN A 146 -22.49 2.38 -2.03
N PHE A 147 -23.16 3.13 -2.87
CA PHE A 147 -22.55 4.07 -3.79
C PHE A 147 -22.50 5.43 -3.11
N GLN A 148 -21.30 5.87 -2.72
CA GLN A 148 -21.09 7.18 -2.08
C GLN A 148 -21.03 8.26 -3.16
N LEU A 149 -21.92 9.23 -3.04
CA LEU A 149 -22.23 10.19 -4.10
C LEU A 149 -21.73 11.62 -3.80
N GLY A 150 -21.15 11.87 -2.62
CA GLY A 150 -20.74 13.21 -2.22
C GLY A 150 -19.61 13.84 -3.05
N SER A 151 -18.90 13.06 -3.87
CA SER A 151 -17.89 13.53 -4.83
C SER A 151 -18.40 13.55 -6.28
N VAL A 152 -19.66 13.23 -6.51
CA VAL A 152 -20.32 13.40 -7.81
C VAL A 152 -20.57 14.90 -8.03
N LYS A 153 -20.32 15.35 -9.24
CA LYS A 153 -20.59 16.73 -9.67
C LYS A 153 -21.85 16.73 -10.53
N ASP A 154 -22.96 17.24 -10.00
CA ASP A 154 -24.26 17.36 -10.64
C ASP A 154 -25.01 16.00 -10.71
N THR A 155 -24.97 15.26 -11.79
CA THR A 155 -25.86 14.09 -12.01
C THR A 155 -25.07 12.81 -12.25
N VAL A 156 -25.53 11.72 -11.59
CA VAL A 156 -25.07 10.36 -11.87
C VAL A 156 -26.25 9.46 -12.22
N PHE A 157 -26.00 8.55 -13.18
CA PHE A 157 -26.90 7.46 -13.53
C PHE A 157 -26.21 6.14 -13.20
N ILE A 158 -26.93 5.20 -12.60
CA ILE A 158 -26.42 3.88 -12.20
C ILE A 158 -27.44 2.80 -12.59
N ASP A 159 -26.94 1.69 -13.15
CA ASP A 159 -27.75 0.56 -13.61
C ASP A 159 -26.94 -0.74 -13.65
N ASN A 160 -27.62 -1.87 -13.87
CA ASN A 160 -27.00 -3.18 -14.11
C ASN A 160 -25.99 -3.60 -13.03
N ILE A 161 -26.39 -3.46 -11.76
CA ILE A 161 -25.56 -3.84 -10.62
C ILE A 161 -25.59 -5.36 -10.44
N SER A 162 -24.43 -6.01 -10.40
CA SER A 162 -24.32 -7.44 -10.14
C SER A 162 -23.22 -7.76 -9.13
N VAL A 163 -23.43 -8.80 -8.34
CA VAL A 163 -22.43 -9.47 -7.51
C VAL A 163 -22.42 -10.93 -7.89
N GLU A 164 -21.33 -11.38 -8.44
CA GLU A 164 -21.15 -12.73 -8.94
C GLU A 164 -19.94 -13.41 -8.28
N PRO A 165 -20.00 -14.72 -7.99
CA PRO A 165 -18.89 -15.46 -7.43
C PRO A 165 -17.75 -15.58 -8.45
N LEU A 166 -16.51 -15.29 -8.01
CA LEU A 166 -15.28 -15.50 -8.79
C LEU A 166 -14.53 -16.78 -8.38
N GLY A 167 -14.81 -17.33 -7.21
CA GLY A 167 -14.13 -18.51 -6.68
C GLY A 167 -13.88 -18.44 -5.18
N THR A 168 -13.06 -19.34 -4.66
CA THR A 168 -12.69 -19.37 -3.25
C THR A 168 -11.54 -18.43 -2.95
N ALA A 169 -11.53 -17.82 -1.77
CA ALA A 169 -10.44 -16.94 -1.30
C ALA A 169 -9.09 -17.66 -1.14
N PHE A 170 -9.09 -18.97 -1.11
CA PHE A 170 -7.96 -19.84 -0.80
C PHE A 170 -7.48 -20.66 -2.01
N ASP A 171 -7.59 -20.10 -3.21
CA ASP A 171 -6.93 -20.71 -4.36
C ASP A 171 -5.40 -20.66 -4.16
N THR A 172 -4.78 -21.82 -4.02
CA THR A 172 -3.32 -21.92 -3.86
C THR A 172 -2.55 -21.69 -5.17
N LEU A 173 -3.24 -21.61 -6.30
CA LEU A 173 -2.63 -21.42 -7.61
C LEU A 173 -1.86 -20.10 -7.68
N TRP A 174 -2.45 -19.02 -7.15
CA TRP A 174 -1.79 -17.71 -7.11
C TRP A 174 -0.43 -17.76 -6.39
N TYR A 175 -0.34 -18.54 -5.31
CA TYR A 175 0.90 -18.68 -4.53
C TYR A 175 2.00 -19.38 -5.33
N LYS A 176 1.63 -20.43 -6.06
CA LYS A 176 2.54 -21.13 -7.00
C LYS A 176 3.02 -20.19 -8.09
N GLU A 177 2.12 -19.42 -8.69
CA GLU A 177 2.45 -18.42 -9.71
C GLU A 177 3.33 -17.29 -9.16
N ALA A 178 3.04 -16.80 -7.96
CA ALA A 178 3.86 -15.79 -7.29
C ALA A 178 5.29 -16.29 -7.06
N ASN A 179 5.45 -17.52 -6.56
CA ASN A 179 6.78 -18.12 -6.39
C ASN A 179 7.52 -18.32 -7.72
N SER A 180 6.80 -18.68 -8.79
CA SER A 180 7.39 -18.77 -10.13
C SER A 180 7.89 -17.41 -10.63
N ARG A 181 7.14 -16.33 -10.35
CA ARG A 181 7.60 -14.95 -10.66
C ARG A 181 8.80 -14.53 -9.80
N ILE A 182 8.83 -14.88 -8.52
CA ILE A 182 9.97 -14.64 -7.63
C ILE A 182 11.21 -15.31 -8.18
N GLU A 183 11.12 -16.60 -8.53
CA GLU A 183 12.22 -17.34 -9.15
C GLU A 183 12.72 -16.67 -10.43
N LYS A 184 11.80 -16.22 -11.27
CA LYS A 184 12.10 -15.60 -12.56
C LYS A 184 12.70 -14.21 -12.44
N PHE A 185 12.13 -13.35 -11.60
CA PHE A 185 12.43 -11.91 -11.59
C PHE A 185 13.35 -11.48 -10.44
N ARG A 186 13.46 -12.27 -9.36
CA ARG A 186 14.24 -11.91 -8.19
C ARG A 186 15.57 -12.66 -8.10
N LYS A 187 15.71 -13.81 -8.75
CA LYS A 187 17.00 -14.49 -8.83
C LYS A 187 17.72 -14.19 -10.14
N HIS A 188 19.02 -14.09 -10.06
CA HIS A 188 19.92 -13.82 -11.17
C HIS A 188 21.05 -14.85 -11.21
N ASP A 189 21.68 -14.99 -12.38
CA ASP A 189 22.84 -15.86 -12.56
C ASP A 189 24.11 -15.07 -12.23
N PHE A 190 24.91 -15.61 -11.31
CA PHE A 190 26.14 -15.01 -10.81
C PHE A 190 27.34 -15.90 -11.04
N ILE A 191 28.52 -15.26 -11.11
CA ILE A 191 29.83 -15.89 -11.15
C ILE A 191 30.63 -15.39 -9.93
N LEU A 192 31.09 -16.34 -9.12
CA LEU A 192 31.98 -16.07 -8.02
C LEU A 192 33.38 -16.52 -8.44
N LYS A 193 34.39 -15.70 -8.23
CA LYS A 193 35.81 -16.06 -8.44
C LYS A 193 36.39 -16.67 -7.18
N ALA A 194 37.09 -17.81 -7.34
CA ALA A 194 37.82 -18.51 -6.30
C ALA A 194 39.06 -19.20 -6.90
N LYS A 195 39.89 -19.83 -6.10
CA LYS A 195 40.99 -20.63 -6.63
C LYS A 195 40.42 -21.93 -7.22
N ALA A 196 40.96 -22.35 -8.39
CA ALA A 196 40.56 -23.59 -9.04
C ALA A 196 40.64 -24.78 -8.07
N GLY A 197 39.59 -25.57 -8.00
CA GLY A 197 39.44 -26.72 -7.10
C GLY A 197 39.00 -26.39 -5.67
N ASP A 198 38.92 -25.12 -5.27
CA ASP A 198 38.40 -24.75 -3.95
C ASP A 198 36.91 -25.11 -3.83
N THR A 199 36.57 -25.73 -2.70
CA THR A 199 35.19 -25.93 -2.30
C THR A 199 34.74 -24.72 -1.49
N VAL A 200 33.70 -24.03 -1.96
CA VAL A 200 33.23 -22.75 -1.44
C VAL A 200 31.81 -22.88 -0.96
N ARG A 201 31.54 -22.46 0.26
CA ARG A 201 30.18 -22.24 0.79
C ARG A 201 29.77 -20.81 0.51
N ILE A 202 28.58 -20.63 -0.04
CA ILE A 202 28.00 -19.37 -0.50
C ILE A 202 26.68 -19.15 0.23
N GLU A 203 26.61 -18.14 1.10
CA GLU A 203 25.44 -17.87 1.97
C GLU A 203 25.01 -16.42 1.79
N LEU A 204 23.76 -16.19 1.34
CA LEU A 204 23.14 -14.87 1.33
C LEU A 204 22.91 -14.41 2.78
N VAL A 205 23.52 -13.30 3.17
CA VAL A 205 23.36 -12.74 4.52
C VAL A 205 22.48 -11.49 4.55
N GLN A 206 22.32 -10.79 3.42
CA GLN A 206 21.43 -9.65 3.30
C GLN A 206 21.00 -9.48 1.84
N HIS A 207 19.71 -9.33 1.60
CA HIS A 207 19.18 -9.03 0.26
C HIS A 207 19.57 -7.62 -0.22
N GLU A 208 19.71 -7.46 -1.55
CA GLU A 208 19.73 -6.14 -2.19
C GLU A 208 18.33 -5.52 -2.22
N PHE A 209 17.27 -6.34 -2.33
CA PHE A 209 15.89 -5.86 -2.29
C PHE A 209 15.56 -5.27 -0.93
N PRO A 210 15.15 -3.99 -0.83
CA PRO A 210 14.86 -3.33 0.44
C PRO A 210 13.67 -3.98 1.15
N PHE A 211 13.91 -4.53 2.34
CA PHE A 211 12.88 -4.91 3.29
C PHE A 211 13.16 -4.17 4.59
N GLY A 212 12.24 -3.30 5.00
CA GLY A 212 12.50 -2.35 6.05
C GLY A 212 11.32 -2.03 6.93
N THR A 213 11.51 -1.02 7.77
CA THR A 213 10.48 -0.54 8.69
C THR A 213 10.62 0.94 8.98
N ALA A 214 9.50 1.57 9.35
CA ALA A 214 9.54 2.86 10.00
C ALA A 214 10.24 2.72 11.36
N LEU A 215 11.16 3.65 11.63
CA LEU A 215 11.96 3.71 12.84
C LEU A 215 11.50 4.89 13.70
N ALA A 216 11.25 4.62 14.97
CA ALA A 216 10.98 5.62 16.00
C ALA A 216 12.16 5.66 16.99
N LEU A 217 13.33 6.15 16.51
CA LEU A 217 14.55 6.16 17.29
C LEU A 217 14.55 7.27 18.35
N ASN A 218 15.12 6.96 19.50
CA ASN A 218 15.32 7.91 20.57
C ASN A 218 16.82 8.26 20.71
N VAL A 219 17.11 9.53 20.96
CA VAL A 219 18.48 10.03 21.22
C VAL A 219 19.05 9.42 22.52
N LYS A 220 18.21 9.20 23.53
CA LYS A 220 18.61 8.47 24.76
C LYS A 220 18.72 7.00 24.46
N GLN A 221 19.93 6.48 24.47
CA GLN A 221 20.21 5.06 24.26
C GLN A 221 20.14 4.26 25.58
N ASP A 222 18.98 4.25 26.20
CA ASP A 222 18.70 3.39 27.34
C ASP A 222 18.57 1.90 26.94
N SER A 223 18.26 1.03 27.90
CA SER A 223 18.12 -0.41 27.64
C SER A 223 17.02 -0.74 26.65
N VAL A 224 15.91 0.01 26.67
CA VAL A 224 14.78 -0.16 25.75
C VAL A 224 15.18 0.23 24.34
N GLU A 225 15.86 1.37 24.19
CA GLU A 225 16.33 1.82 22.87
C GLU A 225 17.38 0.88 22.26
N LYS A 226 18.32 0.37 23.08
CA LYS A 226 19.29 -0.63 22.63
C LYS A 226 18.61 -1.92 22.16
N TRP A 227 17.61 -2.37 22.93
CA TRP A 227 16.80 -3.52 22.54
C TRP A 227 16.02 -3.27 21.24
N TYR A 228 15.38 -2.09 21.10
CA TYR A 228 14.64 -1.68 19.92
C TYR A 228 15.52 -1.72 18.65
N ARG A 229 16.69 -1.09 18.72
CA ARG A 229 17.66 -1.06 17.60
C ARG A 229 18.16 -2.46 17.23
N LYS A 230 18.49 -3.29 18.23
CA LYS A 230 18.90 -4.69 17.99
C LYS A 230 17.78 -5.51 17.37
N THR A 231 16.54 -5.31 17.81
CA THR A 231 15.38 -6.02 17.28
C THR A 231 15.08 -5.58 15.85
N ALA A 232 15.13 -4.29 15.55
CA ALA A 232 15.01 -3.79 14.18
C ALA A 232 16.06 -4.44 13.26
N ALA A 233 17.33 -4.44 13.66
CA ALA A 233 18.43 -5.02 12.88
C ALA A 233 18.33 -6.56 12.70
N LYS A 234 17.56 -7.25 13.53
CA LYS A 234 17.30 -8.69 13.37
C LYS A 234 16.38 -9.00 12.18
N TYR A 235 15.40 -8.15 11.92
CA TYR A 235 14.33 -8.43 10.95
C TYR A 235 14.47 -7.65 9.65
N PHE A 236 15.16 -6.51 9.66
CA PHE A 236 15.16 -5.55 8.56
C PHE A 236 16.58 -5.14 8.16
N TRP A 237 16.70 -4.56 6.95
CA TRP A 237 17.95 -3.98 6.41
C TRP A 237 17.71 -2.72 5.58
N HIS A 238 16.56 -2.05 5.79
CA HIS A 238 16.24 -0.75 5.24
C HIS A 238 15.39 0.02 6.25
N GLY A 239 15.53 1.34 6.29
CA GLY A 239 14.82 2.16 7.26
C GLY A 239 14.14 3.38 6.64
N VAL A 240 13.09 3.83 7.31
CA VAL A 240 12.48 5.13 7.09
C VAL A 240 12.28 5.80 8.45
N ASN A 241 12.51 7.10 8.53
CA ASN A 241 12.19 7.85 9.74
C ASN A 241 10.67 8.02 9.86
N GLU A 242 10.08 7.63 10.99
CA GLU A 242 8.62 7.70 11.15
C GLU A 242 8.11 9.15 11.23
N ASN A 243 8.66 9.97 12.14
CA ASN A 243 8.13 11.29 12.43
C ASN A 243 9.15 12.42 12.31
N ILE A 244 10.40 12.20 12.74
CA ILE A 244 11.38 13.28 12.94
C ILE A 244 11.61 14.17 11.70
N PHE A 245 11.40 13.66 10.48
CA PHE A 245 11.60 14.44 9.26
C PHE A 245 10.31 15.09 8.73
N LYS A 246 9.16 14.88 9.37
CA LYS A 246 7.94 15.65 9.13
C LYS A 246 8.19 17.08 9.56
N TRP A 247 7.77 18.04 8.77
CA TRP A 247 8.23 19.43 8.94
C TRP A 247 7.94 20.04 10.33
N PRO A 248 6.75 19.86 10.93
CA PRO A 248 6.49 20.37 12.27
C PRO A 248 7.42 19.79 13.35
N ASP A 249 7.83 18.53 13.23
CA ASP A 249 8.76 17.90 14.17
C ASP A 249 10.21 18.29 13.89
N TYR A 250 10.58 18.35 12.61
CA TYR A 250 11.95 18.60 12.19
C TYR A 250 12.39 20.06 12.37
N GLU A 251 11.49 21.01 12.16
CA GLU A 251 11.74 22.43 12.30
C GLU A 251 10.55 23.14 12.97
N PRO A 252 10.26 22.87 14.26
CA PRO A 252 9.07 23.37 14.96
C PRO A 252 9.02 24.90 15.03
N LYS A 253 10.17 25.53 15.01
CA LYS A 253 10.33 27.00 14.89
C LYS A 253 11.31 27.27 13.75
N LYS A 254 11.12 28.37 13.05
CA LYS A 254 11.99 28.77 11.93
C LYS A 254 13.46 28.81 12.36
N GLY A 255 14.28 27.97 11.73
CA GLY A 255 15.71 27.84 12.02
C GLY A 255 16.06 26.85 13.15
N ASP A 256 15.09 26.36 13.93
CA ASP A 256 15.31 25.32 14.97
C ASP A 256 15.23 23.93 14.34
N VAL A 257 16.23 23.58 13.56
CA VAL A 257 16.27 22.32 12.79
C VAL A 257 16.84 21.18 13.64
N LYS A 258 16.12 20.10 13.81
CA LYS A 258 16.47 18.91 14.62
C LYS A 258 17.48 17.99 13.92
N LYS A 259 18.61 18.55 13.50
CA LYS A 259 19.66 17.82 12.78
C LYS A 259 20.30 16.71 13.60
N LYS A 260 20.43 16.89 14.92
CA LYS A 260 21.01 15.89 15.82
C LYS A 260 20.14 14.63 15.89
N GLU A 261 18.84 14.84 16.02
CA GLU A 261 17.86 13.76 16.06
C GLU A 261 17.83 13.01 14.74
N MET A 262 17.83 13.70 13.60
CA MET A 262 17.88 13.05 12.28
C MET A 262 19.22 12.35 12.03
N GLN A 263 20.33 12.85 12.59
CA GLN A 263 21.64 12.21 12.49
C GLN A 263 21.68 10.82 13.17
N GLU A 264 20.85 10.58 14.21
CA GLU A 264 20.74 9.25 14.83
C GLU A 264 20.23 8.20 13.85
N TYR A 265 19.28 8.57 12.98
CA TYR A 265 18.77 7.67 11.93
C TYR A 265 19.84 7.38 10.87
N VAL A 266 20.58 8.41 10.47
CA VAL A 266 21.70 8.27 9.51
C VAL A 266 22.80 7.40 10.10
N ASN A 267 23.15 7.59 11.38
CA ASN A 267 24.15 6.78 12.06
C ASN A 267 23.72 5.33 12.18
N PHE A 268 22.48 5.08 12.62
CA PHE A 268 21.94 3.73 12.73
C PHE A 268 21.92 3.00 11.38
N ALA A 269 21.47 3.67 10.33
CA ALA A 269 21.47 3.10 8.98
C ALA A 269 22.90 2.75 8.53
N ARG A 270 23.86 3.66 8.68
CA ARG A 270 25.27 3.44 8.31
C ARG A 270 25.92 2.30 9.10
N GLU A 271 25.70 2.23 10.42
CA GLU A 271 26.24 1.19 11.30
C GLU A 271 25.76 -0.22 10.92
N ASN A 272 24.53 -0.31 10.39
CA ASN A 272 23.94 -1.58 9.98
C ASN A 272 24.04 -1.86 8.47
N GLY A 273 24.65 -0.95 7.69
CA GLY A 273 24.75 -1.08 6.23
C GLY A 273 23.39 -0.98 5.54
N TRP A 274 22.51 -0.13 6.05
CA TRP A 274 21.16 0.10 5.52
C TRP A 274 21.11 1.34 4.65
N ASP A 275 20.22 1.32 3.66
CA ASP A 275 19.74 2.53 3.03
C ASP A 275 18.61 3.15 3.88
N LEU A 276 18.51 4.48 3.82
CA LEU A 276 17.52 5.26 4.55
C LEU A 276 16.61 6.01 3.57
N ARG A 277 15.30 5.98 3.84
CA ARG A 277 14.28 6.79 3.16
C ARG A 277 13.94 8.02 3.98
N GLY A 278 13.92 9.18 3.35
CA GLY A 278 13.50 10.45 3.96
C GLY A 278 11.99 10.65 3.84
N HIS A 279 11.28 10.53 4.95
CA HIS A 279 9.83 10.73 5.02
C HIS A 279 9.51 11.87 5.98
N THR A 280 9.00 12.96 5.53
CA THR A 280 8.65 13.40 4.19
C THR A 280 9.04 14.88 4.02
N LEU A 281 9.29 15.33 2.79
CA LEU A 281 9.63 16.74 2.56
C LEU A 281 8.40 17.65 2.67
N VAL A 282 7.27 17.26 2.07
CA VAL A 282 6.02 18.03 2.11
C VAL A 282 4.84 17.12 2.45
N TRP A 283 4.11 17.49 3.49
CA TRP A 283 2.86 16.83 3.90
C TRP A 283 1.90 17.87 4.51
N GLY A 284 0.74 18.04 3.91
CA GLY A 284 -0.22 19.08 4.27
C GLY A 284 -1.19 18.71 5.40
N HIS A 285 -0.85 17.74 6.24
CA HIS A 285 -1.76 17.20 7.25
C HIS A 285 -2.01 18.17 8.40
N GLN A 286 -3.20 18.78 8.43
CA GLN A 286 -3.58 19.80 9.41
C GLN A 286 -3.61 19.25 10.83
N GLY A 287 -4.12 18.03 11.05
CA GLY A 287 -4.19 17.38 12.36
C GLY A 287 -2.83 17.08 13.01
N TYR A 288 -1.73 17.19 12.26
CA TYR A 288 -0.35 17.01 12.74
C TYR A 288 0.33 18.35 13.12
N GLY A 289 -0.43 19.39 13.42
CA GLY A 289 0.07 20.70 13.80
C GLY A 289 0.56 21.56 12.63
N PHE A 290 0.41 21.11 11.40
CA PHE A 290 0.86 21.85 10.23
C PHE A 290 0.00 23.09 9.97
N ASP A 291 -1.27 23.09 10.35
CA ASP A 291 -2.19 24.23 10.24
C ASP A 291 -1.71 25.50 11.00
N LYS A 292 -0.94 25.31 12.08
CA LYS A 292 -0.36 26.39 12.91
C LYS A 292 1.13 26.59 12.69
N HIS A 293 1.73 25.80 11.81
CA HIS A 293 3.17 25.83 11.58
C HIS A 293 3.61 27.15 10.93
N TRP A 294 4.75 27.68 11.34
CA TRP A 294 5.29 28.97 10.85
C TRP A 294 5.44 29.01 9.32
N SER A 295 5.75 27.88 8.69
CA SER A 295 6.07 27.81 7.27
C SER A 295 4.88 28.06 6.34
N ILE A 296 3.64 27.88 6.83
CA ILE A 296 2.42 28.06 6.04
C ILE A 296 1.77 29.43 6.23
N GLN A 297 2.34 30.26 7.11
CA GLN A 297 1.84 31.61 7.34
C GLN A 297 2.13 32.50 6.13
N GLY A 298 1.28 33.52 5.92
CA GLY A 298 1.41 34.44 4.81
C GLY A 298 0.73 33.98 3.50
N SER A 299 1.21 34.49 2.38
CA SER A 299 0.68 34.23 1.04
C SER A 299 1.13 32.87 0.50
N CYS A 300 0.54 32.44 -0.65
CA CYS A 300 1.03 31.29 -1.39
C CYS A 300 2.52 31.44 -1.76
N LYS A 301 2.94 32.64 -2.18
CA LYS A 301 4.34 32.94 -2.55
C LYS A 301 5.31 32.76 -1.36
N ASP A 302 4.86 33.07 -0.14
CA ASP A 302 5.65 32.82 1.06
C ASP A 302 5.77 31.33 1.35
N LEU A 303 4.68 30.57 1.19
CA LEU A 303 4.68 29.11 1.33
C LEU A 303 5.61 28.44 0.31
N GLU A 304 5.52 28.81 -0.96
CA GLU A 304 6.41 28.30 -2.02
C GLU A 304 7.88 28.56 -1.68
N LYS A 305 8.22 29.77 -1.24
CA LYS A 305 9.57 30.12 -0.80
C LYS A 305 10.04 29.25 0.36
N ASN A 306 9.19 28.99 1.35
CA ASN A 306 9.53 28.17 2.51
C ASN A 306 9.71 26.70 2.13
N ILE A 307 8.81 26.11 1.32
CA ILE A 307 8.92 24.74 0.82
C ILE A 307 10.22 24.57 0.01
N LYS A 308 10.48 25.48 -0.93
CA LYS A 308 11.71 25.45 -1.74
C LYS A 308 12.96 25.49 -0.87
N ALA A 309 13.02 26.42 0.09
CA ALA A 309 14.17 26.56 0.98
C ALA A 309 14.42 25.30 1.82
N ARG A 310 13.36 24.66 2.31
CA ARG A 310 13.44 23.40 3.03
C ARG A 310 13.98 22.29 2.13
N ILE A 311 13.38 22.07 0.97
CA ILE A 311 13.77 21.02 0.02
C ILE A 311 15.25 21.17 -0.34
N GLU A 312 15.68 22.37 -0.73
CA GLU A 312 17.07 22.63 -1.13
C GLU A 312 18.06 22.43 0.03
N ARG A 313 17.71 22.85 1.24
CA ARG A 313 18.53 22.66 2.44
C ARG A 313 18.70 21.17 2.74
N ASP A 314 17.57 20.44 2.85
CA ASP A 314 17.59 19.10 3.40
C ASP A 314 18.15 18.08 2.40
N LEU A 315 17.86 18.21 1.10
CA LEU A 315 18.48 17.34 0.11
C LEU A 315 19.99 17.55 -0.05
N LYS A 316 20.49 18.78 0.16
CA LYS A 316 21.93 19.05 0.20
C LYS A 316 22.59 18.49 1.45
N GLU A 317 21.96 18.67 2.62
CA GLU A 317 22.48 18.19 3.92
C GLU A 317 22.63 16.69 3.96
N TYR A 318 21.65 15.96 3.40
CA TYR A 318 21.62 14.48 3.45
C TYR A 318 22.05 13.81 2.14
N LYS A 319 22.70 14.55 1.22
CA LYS A 319 23.26 13.97 0.00
C LYS A 319 24.28 12.88 0.34
N GLY A 320 24.11 11.68 -0.26
CA GLY A 320 24.91 10.50 0.02
C GLY A 320 24.62 9.80 1.36
N LYS A 321 23.66 10.32 2.15
CA LYS A 321 23.22 9.72 3.43
C LYS A 321 21.80 9.16 3.35
N ILE A 322 20.94 9.77 2.53
CA ILE A 322 19.57 9.35 2.27
C ILE A 322 19.43 9.18 0.75
N ALA A 323 19.03 7.96 0.33
CA ALA A 323 19.01 7.59 -1.07
C ALA A 323 17.72 7.98 -1.80
N GLU A 324 16.61 8.08 -1.07
CA GLU A 324 15.27 8.32 -1.62
C GLU A 324 14.40 9.13 -0.66
N TYR A 325 13.44 9.87 -1.23
CA TYR A 325 12.56 10.76 -0.47
C TYR A 325 11.12 10.67 -0.94
N ASP A 326 10.18 10.73 0.01
CA ASP A 326 8.81 11.17 -0.24
C ASP A 326 8.84 12.69 -0.39
N VAL A 327 8.82 13.16 -1.64
CA VAL A 327 8.80 14.59 -1.93
C VAL A 327 7.47 15.20 -1.51
N TRP A 328 6.39 14.48 -1.80
CA TRP A 328 5.04 14.86 -1.40
C TRP A 328 4.29 13.65 -0.88
N ASN A 329 3.70 13.79 0.29
CA ASN A 329 2.88 12.78 0.95
C ASN A 329 1.40 13.15 0.89
N GLU A 330 0.54 12.17 0.54
CA GLU A 330 -0.92 12.22 0.61
C GLU A 330 -1.58 13.38 -0.14
N PRO A 331 -1.29 13.56 -1.44
CA PRO A 331 -1.81 14.70 -2.20
C PRO A 331 -3.34 14.71 -2.32
N PHE A 332 -4.00 13.56 -2.24
CA PHE A 332 -5.45 13.49 -2.35
C PHE A 332 -6.19 13.68 -1.04
N HIS A 333 -5.59 13.18 0.04
CA HIS A 333 -6.24 13.18 1.34
C HIS A 333 -5.89 14.41 2.17
N GLU A 334 -4.77 15.08 1.82
CA GLU A 334 -4.30 16.28 2.48
C GLU A 334 -4.23 17.49 1.52
N PRO A 335 -5.38 17.98 1.01
CA PRO A 335 -5.44 19.01 -0.03
C PRO A 335 -5.15 20.43 0.47
N PHE A 336 -4.89 20.63 1.76
CA PHE A 336 -4.75 21.95 2.39
C PHE A 336 -3.81 22.90 1.64
N LEU A 337 -2.63 22.41 1.22
CA LEU A 337 -1.66 23.23 0.50
C LEU A 337 -2.12 23.55 -0.93
N PHE A 338 -2.84 22.63 -1.57
CA PHE A 338 -3.40 22.86 -2.90
C PHE A 338 -4.54 23.87 -2.89
N ASN A 339 -5.35 23.88 -1.82
CA ASN A 339 -6.39 24.89 -1.62
C ASN A 339 -5.80 26.30 -1.51
N LYS A 340 -4.57 26.40 -0.99
CA LYS A 340 -3.85 27.67 -0.83
C LYS A 340 -3.08 28.10 -2.08
N CYS A 341 -2.43 27.17 -2.79
CA CYS A 341 -1.48 27.45 -3.87
C CYS A 341 -1.79 26.81 -5.22
N GLY A 342 -2.86 26.00 -5.31
CA GLY A 342 -3.11 25.20 -6.51
C GLY A 342 -2.16 24.00 -6.65
N TRP A 343 -2.47 23.13 -7.62
CA TRP A 343 -1.74 21.87 -7.83
C TRP A 343 -0.32 22.02 -8.39
N GLN A 344 0.01 23.15 -8.99
CA GLN A 344 1.34 23.43 -9.56
C GLN A 344 2.47 23.41 -8.52
N ILE A 345 2.15 23.58 -7.23
CA ILE A 345 3.15 23.51 -6.16
C ILE A 345 3.73 22.09 -6.00
N LEU A 346 2.95 21.05 -6.32
CA LEU A 346 3.41 19.67 -6.37
C LEU A 346 4.53 19.50 -7.42
N ASP A 347 4.27 19.94 -8.65
CA ASP A 347 5.24 19.88 -9.73
C ASP A 347 6.53 20.65 -9.36
N SER A 348 6.36 21.84 -8.80
CA SER A 348 7.48 22.67 -8.35
C SER A 348 8.35 21.98 -7.30
N ALA A 349 7.74 21.30 -6.32
CA ALA A 349 8.47 20.58 -5.26
C ALA A 349 9.40 19.50 -5.84
N PHE A 350 8.92 18.72 -6.82
CA PHE A 350 9.74 17.70 -7.49
C PHE A 350 10.88 18.31 -8.29
N VAL A 351 10.63 19.41 -9.00
CA VAL A 351 11.67 20.13 -9.76
C VAL A 351 12.75 20.68 -8.83
N TRP A 352 12.37 21.29 -7.70
CA TRP A 352 13.33 21.79 -6.71
C TRP A 352 14.14 20.63 -6.08
N ALA A 353 13.48 19.52 -5.76
CA ALA A 353 14.13 18.36 -5.20
C ALA A 353 15.18 17.76 -6.16
N HIS A 354 14.82 17.57 -7.42
CA HIS A 354 15.74 17.05 -8.43
C HIS A 354 16.95 17.98 -8.64
N ARG A 355 16.73 19.28 -8.70
CA ARG A 355 17.83 20.25 -8.81
C ARG A 355 18.76 20.25 -7.60
N ALA A 356 18.22 20.06 -6.39
CA ALA A 356 19.00 20.06 -5.17
C ALA A 356 19.86 18.78 -5.01
N ASN A 357 19.32 17.63 -5.43
CA ASN A 357 20.03 16.34 -5.41
C ASN A 357 19.57 15.45 -6.58
N PRO A 358 20.22 15.53 -7.76
CA PRO A 358 19.86 14.71 -8.93
C PRO A 358 20.04 13.19 -8.72
N ASP A 359 20.84 12.79 -7.73
CA ASP A 359 21.13 11.38 -7.47
C ASP A 359 20.04 10.71 -6.63
N ALA A 360 19.23 11.51 -5.90
CA ALA A 360 18.17 11.01 -5.04
C ALA A 360 16.98 10.46 -5.84
N LYS A 361 16.38 9.37 -5.39
CA LYS A 361 15.13 8.87 -5.94
C LYS A 361 13.95 9.61 -5.31
N LEU A 362 13.14 10.22 -6.15
CA LEU A 362 12.03 11.09 -5.76
C LEU A 362 10.70 10.36 -5.92
N TYR A 363 9.97 10.20 -4.82
CA TYR A 363 8.69 9.51 -4.78
C TYR A 363 7.56 10.47 -4.45
N ILE A 364 6.40 10.20 -5.02
CA ILE A 364 5.11 10.65 -4.51
C ILE A 364 4.51 9.50 -3.71
N ASN A 365 3.83 9.76 -2.59
CA ASN A 365 3.37 8.71 -1.68
C ASN A 365 1.90 8.92 -1.30
N GLU A 366 1.11 7.82 -1.28
CA GLU A 366 -0.33 7.90 -1.02
C GLU A 366 -0.87 6.60 -0.41
N TYR A 367 -1.94 6.71 0.40
CA TYR A 367 -2.65 5.56 0.94
C TYR A 367 -3.89 5.19 0.12
N ASN A 368 -4.54 4.06 0.44
CA ASN A 368 -5.68 3.51 -0.28
C ASN A 368 -5.44 3.17 -1.76
N VAL A 369 -4.22 3.28 -2.25
CA VAL A 369 -3.89 3.03 -3.67
C VAL A 369 -3.95 1.55 -4.00
N VAL A 370 -3.26 0.70 -3.22
CA VAL A 370 -3.26 -0.76 -3.38
C VAL A 370 -4.16 -1.43 -2.35
N SER A 371 -4.26 -0.87 -1.15
CA SER A 371 -5.11 -1.41 -0.07
C SER A 371 -6.60 -1.11 -0.23
N ALA A 372 -6.98 -0.16 -1.10
CA ALA A 372 -8.36 0.18 -1.45
C ALA A 372 -8.46 0.69 -2.89
N GLY A 373 -9.48 1.46 -3.26
CA GLY A 373 -9.87 1.76 -4.64
C GLY A 373 -9.28 3.03 -5.27
N GLU A 374 -8.20 3.63 -4.74
CA GLU A 374 -7.66 4.91 -5.26
C GLU A 374 -6.65 4.75 -6.41
N THR A 375 -6.44 3.52 -6.90
CA THR A 375 -5.43 3.23 -7.94
C THR A 375 -5.59 4.07 -9.19
N ASP A 376 -6.82 4.20 -9.71
CA ASP A 376 -7.10 4.90 -10.97
C ASP A 376 -6.84 6.39 -10.87
N ARG A 377 -7.25 6.97 -9.76
CA ARG A 377 -7.04 8.38 -9.45
C ARG A 377 -5.54 8.70 -9.31
N TYR A 378 -4.83 7.85 -8.59
CA TYR A 378 -3.39 8.00 -8.37
C TYR A 378 -2.60 7.80 -9.67
N TYR A 379 -2.97 6.80 -10.47
CA TYR A 379 -2.42 6.58 -11.79
C TYR A 379 -2.57 7.83 -12.67
N SER A 380 -3.77 8.44 -12.71
CA SER A 380 -4.05 9.63 -13.53
C SER A 380 -3.22 10.84 -13.09
N LEU A 381 -3.05 11.05 -11.78
CA LEU A 381 -2.18 12.12 -11.27
C LEU A 381 -0.74 11.94 -11.73
N VAL A 382 -0.17 10.76 -11.49
CA VAL A 382 1.24 10.49 -11.82
C VAL A 382 1.47 10.54 -13.32
N LYS A 383 0.54 9.99 -14.12
CA LYS A 383 0.57 10.09 -15.59
C LYS A 383 0.63 11.55 -16.04
N GLY A 384 -0.23 12.42 -15.50
CA GLY A 384 -0.21 13.84 -15.81
C GLY A 384 1.11 14.54 -15.41
N MET A 385 1.73 14.14 -14.27
CA MET A 385 3.06 14.64 -13.91
C MET A 385 4.12 14.23 -14.93
N LEU A 386 4.12 12.97 -15.39
CA LEU A 386 5.06 12.47 -16.40
C LEU A 386 4.87 13.18 -17.75
N GLU A 387 3.64 13.43 -18.18
CA GLU A 387 3.32 14.19 -19.40
C GLU A 387 3.88 15.62 -19.34
N ARG A 388 3.87 16.24 -18.15
CA ARG A 388 4.52 17.53 -17.91
C ARG A 388 6.04 17.44 -17.65
N LYS A 389 6.63 16.25 -17.82
CA LYS A 389 8.07 15.98 -17.63
C LYS A 389 8.59 16.29 -16.22
N ILE A 390 7.75 16.09 -15.22
CA ILE A 390 8.13 16.25 -13.82
C ILE A 390 9.05 15.06 -13.41
N PRO A 391 10.16 15.30 -12.70
CA PRO A 391 11.14 14.27 -12.37
C PRO A 391 10.68 13.37 -11.23
N VAL A 392 9.64 12.56 -11.48
CA VAL A 392 9.16 11.50 -10.59
C VAL A 392 9.94 10.23 -10.92
N HIS A 393 10.58 9.60 -9.92
CA HIS A 393 11.35 8.38 -10.10
C HIS A 393 10.60 7.15 -9.61
N GLY A 394 9.66 7.32 -8.70
CA GLY A 394 8.91 6.22 -8.14
C GLY A 394 7.56 6.61 -7.55
N ILE A 395 6.76 5.59 -7.36
CA ILE A 395 5.43 5.63 -6.79
C ILE A 395 5.49 4.95 -5.43
N GLY A 396 5.20 5.69 -4.36
CA GLY A 396 4.98 5.15 -3.02
C GLY A 396 3.53 4.73 -2.85
N VAL A 397 3.31 3.52 -2.39
CA VAL A 397 2.00 3.00 -2.01
C VAL A 397 2.06 2.57 -0.56
N GLN A 398 1.38 3.29 0.33
CA GLN A 398 1.50 3.09 1.77
C GLN A 398 1.08 1.69 2.20
N CYS A 399 -0.04 1.20 1.67
CA CYS A 399 -0.57 -0.14 1.99
C CYS A 399 -0.95 -0.32 3.46
N HIS A 400 -1.54 0.71 4.08
CA HIS A 400 -2.25 0.56 5.35
C HIS A 400 -3.52 -0.26 5.13
N PHE A 401 -3.46 -1.56 5.39
CA PHE A 401 -4.61 -2.45 5.23
C PHE A 401 -5.50 -2.47 6.47
N GLN A 402 -4.93 -2.18 7.65
CA GLN A 402 -5.63 -2.35 8.92
C GLN A 402 -6.18 -3.78 9.03
N ASN A 403 -7.50 -3.97 9.01
CA ASN A 403 -8.13 -5.29 9.05
C ASN A 403 -8.75 -5.73 7.70
N ARG A 404 -8.45 -5.02 6.60
CA ARG A 404 -8.96 -5.38 5.27
C ARG A 404 -8.33 -6.69 4.79
N PRO A 405 -9.07 -7.50 4.03
CA PRO A 405 -8.52 -8.70 3.41
C PRO A 405 -7.51 -8.34 2.31
N VAL A 406 -6.58 -9.23 2.08
CA VAL A 406 -5.67 -9.16 0.93
C VAL A 406 -6.15 -10.13 -0.13
N ILE A 407 -6.45 -9.60 -1.32
CA ILE A 407 -6.81 -10.38 -2.50
C ILE A 407 -5.62 -10.31 -3.47
N PRO A 408 -4.83 -11.40 -3.64
CA PRO A 408 -3.59 -11.36 -4.43
C PRO A 408 -3.79 -10.93 -5.89
N ALA A 409 -4.88 -11.36 -6.51
CA ALA A 409 -5.22 -10.98 -7.88
C ALA A 409 -5.43 -9.46 -8.01
N LEU A 410 -6.15 -8.86 -7.08
CA LEU A 410 -6.41 -7.42 -7.04
C LEU A 410 -5.14 -6.62 -6.73
N VAL A 411 -4.33 -7.10 -5.79
CA VAL A 411 -3.00 -6.49 -5.51
C VAL A 411 -2.16 -6.47 -6.79
N LYS A 412 -2.11 -7.61 -7.51
CA LYS A 412 -1.37 -7.69 -8.78
C LYS A 412 -1.93 -6.76 -9.84
N GLU A 413 -3.24 -6.72 -10.04
CA GLU A 413 -3.92 -5.84 -11.02
C GLU A 413 -3.58 -4.37 -10.76
N ARG A 414 -3.69 -3.93 -9.50
CA ARG A 414 -3.37 -2.56 -9.09
C ARG A 414 -1.89 -2.22 -9.31
N LEU A 415 -1.01 -3.14 -8.98
CA LEU A 415 0.43 -2.98 -9.22
C LEU A 415 0.77 -3.00 -10.72
N ASP A 416 0.16 -3.87 -11.54
CA ASP A 416 0.35 -3.91 -13.00
C ASP A 416 -0.05 -2.56 -13.63
N LYS A 417 -1.18 -1.99 -13.20
CA LYS A 417 -1.63 -0.68 -13.67
C LYS A 417 -0.63 0.41 -13.36
N LEU A 418 -0.16 0.50 -12.12
CA LEU A 418 0.86 1.49 -11.74
C LEU A 418 2.19 1.25 -12.47
N ALA A 419 2.59 0.00 -12.64
CA ALA A 419 3.81 -0.38 -13.34
C ALA A 419 3.81 0.03 -14.82
N SER A 420 2.63 0.15 -15.45
CA SER A 420 2.50 0.62 -16.83
C SER A 420 2.99 2.07 -17.05
N LEU A 421 3.19 2.84 -15.99
CA LEU A 421 3.82 4.16 -16.01
C LEU A 421 5.35 4.11 -16.18
N GLY A 422 5.97 2.92 -16.11
CA GLY A 422 7.43 2.76 -16.23
C GLY A 422 8.24 3.22 -15.01
N LEU A 423 7.58 3.44 -13.88
CA LEU A 423 8.21 3.90 -12.64
C LEU A 423 8.46 2.74 -11.66
N LEU A 424 9.39 2.96 -10.72
CA LEU A 424 9.56 2.10 -9.56
C LEU A 424 8.34 2.18 -8.63
N ILE A 425 7.94 1.06 -8.04
CA ILE A 425 6.87 1.00 -7.04
C ILE A 425 7.47 0.57 -5.71
N LYS A 426 7.22 1.33 -4.65
CA LYS A 426 7.61 0.94 -3.30
C LYS A 426 6.40 0.83 -2.39
N VAL A 427 6.26 -0.29 -1.70
CA VAL A 427 5.38 -0.41 -0.54
C VAL A 427 6.05 0.30 0.62
N THR A 428 5.48 1.40 1.08
CA THR A 428 6.17 2.35 1.95
C THR A 428 5.78 2.25 3.42
N GLU A 429 4.58 1.75 3.74
CA GLU A 429 3.99 1.88 5.08
C GLU A 429 3.09 0.69 5.45
N LEU A 430 3.50 -0.52 5.05
CA LEU A 430 2.67 -1.72 5.25
C LEU A 430 2.35 -1.96 6.73
N ASP A 431 1.08 -2.10 7.03
CA ASP A 431 0.62 -2.61 8.32
C ASP A 431 -0.70 -3.38 8.24
N PHE A 432 -0.89 -4.24 9.24
CA PHE A 432 -2.11 -4.96 9.55
C PHE A 432 -2.35 -4.89 11.05
N GLY A 433 -3.44 -4.29 11.46
CA GLY A 433 -3.78 -4.15 12.87
C GLY A 433 -5.25 -3.80 13.05
N SER A 434 -5.76 -3.94 14.27
CA SER A 434 -7.17 -3.70 14.56
C SER A 434 -7.33 -2.47 15.43
N GLU A 435 -7.77 -1.36 14.89
CA GLU A 435 -8.03 -0.19 15.73
C GLU A 435 -9.49 0.01 16.11
N SER A 436 -10.42 -0.20 15.22
CA SER A 436 -11.73 0.44 15.37
C SER A 436 -12.94 -0.48 15.52
N SER A 437 -12.79 -1.79 15.32
CA SER A 437 -13.99 -2.62 15.13
C SER A 437 -14.43 -3.46 16.34
N GLY A 438 -13.73 -3.42 17.46
CA GLY A 438 -14.03 -4.32 18.60
C GLY A 438 -13.83 -5.82 18.33
N LEU A 439 -13.67 -6.19 17.07
CA LEU A 439 -13.33 -7.53 16.59
C LEU A 439 -11.83 -7.57 16.31
N GLY A 440 -11.02 -7.79 17.37
CA GLY A 440 -9.57 -7.83 17.26
C GLY A 440 -9.11 -8.82 16.17
N MET A 441 -8.16 -8.40 15.34
CA MET A 441 -7.45 -9.30 14.44
C MET A 441 -6.64 -10.29 15.29
N SER A 442 -6.77 -11.61 15.04
CA SER A 442 -5.89 -12.58 15.70
C SER A 442 -4.46 -12.47 15.17
N GLU A 443 -3.48 -12.84 15.98
CA GLU A 443 -2.07 -12.82 15.56
C GLU A 443 -1.80 -13.77 14.38
N GLU A 444 -2.52 -14.91 14.31
CA GLU A 444 -2.44 -15.86 13.20
C GLU A 444 -2.97 -15.23 11.91
N ARG A 445 -4.09 -14.50 11.99
CA ARG A 445 -4.64 -13.79 10.83
C ARG A 445 -3.70 -12.68 10.36
N GLN A 446 -3.11 -11.93 11.28
CA GLN A 446 -2.08 -10.93 10.95
C GLN A 446 -0.92 -11.57 10.20
N ALA A 447 -0.41 -12.71 10.68
CA ALA A 447 0.68 -13.46 10.04
C ALA A 447 0.32 -13.94 8.63
N GLU A 448 -0.90 -14.43 8.44
CA GLU A 448 -1.41 -14.85 7.13
C GLU A 448 -1.50 -13.68 6.13
N LEU A 449 -2.00 -12.52 6.58
CA LEU A 449 -2.11 -11.32 5.75
C LEU A 449 -0.73 -10.79 5.34
N TYR A 450 0.24 -10.74 6.27
CA TYR A 450 1.61 -10.39 5.94
C TYR A 450 2.22 -11.36 4.93
N LYS A 451 2.07 -12.68 5.14
CA LYS A 451 2.56 -13.70 4.20
C LYS A 451 1.99 -13.49 2.80
N THR A 452 0.68 -13.32 2.71
CA THR A 452 -0.05 -13.17 1.46
C THR A 452 0.38 -11.91 0.71
N PHE A 453 0.34 -10.76 1.38
CA PHE A 453 0.66 -9.48 0.75
C PHE A 453 2.14 -9.38 0.37
N VAL A 454 3.06 -9.72 1.29
CA VAL A 454 4.50 -9.62 1.03
C VAL A 454 4.91 -10.56 -0.10
N THR A 455 4.31 -11.76 -0.20
CA THR A 455 4.57 -12.67 -1.33
C THR A 455 4.04 -12.09 -2.65
N ALA A 456 2.82 -11.54 -2.66
CA ALA A 456 2.24 -10.93 -3.86
C ALA A 456 3.10 -9.75 -4.33
N ALA A 457 3.44 -8.83 -3.43
CA ALA A 457 4.25 -7.64 -3.73
C ALA A 457 5.69 -8.01 -4.16
N PHE A 458 6.37 -8.91 -3.43
CA PHE A 458 7.73 -9.34 -3.79
C PHE A 458 7.77 -10.09 -5.12
N SER A 459 6.69 -10.78 -5.50
CA SER A 459 6.60 -11.44 -6.81
C SER A 459 6.46 -10.48 -7.99
N HIS A 460 6.10 -9.21 -7.76
CA HIS A 460 5.83 -8.24 -8.82
C HIS A 460 7.13 -7.52 -9.26
N PRO A 461 7.52 -7.57 -10.55
CA PRO A 461 8.83 -7.10 -11.02
C PRO A 461 9.07 -5.60 -10.79
N ALA A 462 8.03 -4.76 -10.85
CA ALA A 462 8.16 -3.31 -10.66
C ALA A 462 8.24 -2.89 -9.17
N VAL A 463 7.94 -3.79 -8.22
CA VAL A 463 8.08 -3.47 -6.79
C VAL A 463 9.56 -3.51 -6.42
N ASN A 464 10.08 -2.40 -5.90
CA ASN A 464 11.50 -2.22 -5.57
C ASN A 464 11.78 -2.04 -4.07
N GLY A 465 10.84 -2.44 -3.22
CA GLY A 465 11.00 -2.44 -1.77
C GLY A 465 9.69 -2.58 -1.02
N ILE A 466 9.77 -3.09 0.19
CA ILE A 466 8.63 -3.24 1.12
C ILE A 466 9.06 -2.75 2.49
N LEU A 467 8.36 -1.75 3.02
CA LEU A 467 8.59 -1.17 4.34
C LEU A 467 7.34 -1.32 5.19
N LEU A 468 7.51 -1.84 6.40
CA LEU A 468 6.46 -1.84 7.42
C LEU A 468 6.37 -0.45 8.08
N TRP A 469 5.19 -0.03 8.52
CA TRP A 469 5.06 1.25 9.24
C TRP A 469 5.16 1.08 10.74
N GLY A 470 6.33 0.59 11.19
CA GLY A 470 6.62 0.20 12.56
C GLY A 470 6.58 -1.31 12.75
N PHE A 471 7.21 -1.79 13.83
CA PHE A 471 7.32 -3.22 14.09
C PHE A 471 6.99 -3.62 15.54
N TRP A 472 6.96 -2.67 16.47
CA TRP A 472 6.74 -2.91 17.89
C TRP A 472 5.47 -2.23 18.39
N ASP A 473 4.51 -2.97 18.90
CA ASP A 473 3.19 -2.48 19.35
C ASP A 473 3.27 -1.28 20.30
N TYR A 474 4.31 -1.19 21.12
CA TYR A 474 4.47 -0.07 22.05
C TYR A 474 4.81 1.26 21.36
N ARG A 475 5.39 1.22 20.14
CA ARG A 475 5.72 2.39 19.32
C ARG A 475 5.01 2.34 17.96
N HIS A 476 3.82 1.74 17.91
CA HIS A 476 3.05 1.63 16.67
C HIS A 476 1.81 2.52 16.71
N TRP A 477 1.53 3.21 15.63
CA TRP A 477 0.37 4.12 15.54
C TRP A 477 -0.97 3.38 15.49
N VAL A 478 -0.99 2.14 14.98
CA VAL A 478 -2.16 1.26 14.97
C VAL A 478 -2.05 0.27 16.14
N LYS A 479 -3.10 0.13 16.92
CA LYS A 479 -3.16 -0.84 18.01
C LYS A 479 -2.96 -2.26 17.49
N ASN A 480 -2.01 -2.99 18.09
CA ASN A 480 -1.59 -4.34 17.70
C ASN A 480 -1.07 -4.44 16.25
N GLY A 481 -0.63 -3.34 15.64
CA GLY A 481 -0.11 -3.31 14.26
C GLY A 481 1.31 -3.82 14.11
N GLY A 482 2.10 -3.85 15.18
CA GLY A 482 3.46 -4.37 15.17
C GLY A 482 3.52 -5.89 15.00
N ILE A 483 4.69 -6.37 14.58
CA ILE A 483 5.03 -7.81 14.54
C ILE A 483 5.66 -8.30 15.85
N ILE A 484 6.03 -7.37 16.71
CA ILE A 484 6.50 -7.61 18.09
C ILE A 484 5.45 -7.01 19.02
N ASP A 485 5.01 -7.75 20.03
CA ASP A 485 4.01 -7.28 20.98
C ASP A 485 4.57 -6.21 21.93
N GLY A 486 3.69 -5.54 22.68
CA GLY A 486 4.08 -4.45 23.59
C GLY A 486 5.06 -4.87 24.71
N LYS A 487 5.23 -6.17 24.96
CA LYS A 487 6.16 -6.74 25.93
C LYS A 487 7.48 -7.20 25.32
N GLY A 488 7.62 -7.11 24.00
CA GLY A 488 8.84 -7.50 23.26
C GLY A 488 8.85 -8.96 22.76
N ARG A 489 7.73 -9.68 22.86
CA ARG A 489 7.58 -11.04 22.31
C ARG A 489 7.34 -10.96 20.81
N ALA A 490 8.01 -11.81 20.04
CA ALA A 490 7.72 -11.99 18.62
C ALA A 490 6.33 -12.61 18.43
N LYS A 491 5.51 -11.98 17.58
CA LYS A 491 4.23 -12.54 17.16
C LYS A 491 4.43 -13.54 16.00
N PRO A 492 3.44 -14.39 15.66
CA PRO A 492 3.51 -15.26 14.49
C PRO A 492 3.85 -14.53 13.17
N ALA A 493 3.47 -13.26 13.05
CA ALA A 493 3.83 -12.42 11.91
C ALA A 493 5.35 -12.19 11.79
N ALA A 494 6.05 -12.00 12.92
CA ALA A 494 7.51 -11.85 12.92
C ALA A 494 8.21 -13.13 12.44
N ASP A 495 7.77 -14.28 12.95
CA ASP A 495 8.32 -15.59 12.53
C ASP A 495 8.02 -15.87 11.05
N THR A 496 6.83 -15.50 10.58
CA THR A 496 6.42 -15.63 9.18
C THR A 496 7.33 -14.81 8.27
N LEU A 497 7.53 -13.53 8.56
CA LEU A 497 8.39 -12.65 7.76
C LEU A 497 9.85 -13.10 7.83
N TYR A 498 10.35 -13.48 9.01
CA TYR A 498 11.70 -14.03 9.17
C TYR A 498 11.90 -15.28 8.30
N ASN A 499 10.94 -16.21 8.32
CA ASN A 499 11.02 -17.44 7.53
C ASN A 499 10.95 -17.17 6.02
N LEU A 500 10.15 -16.20 5.56
CA LEU A 500 10.11 -15.82 4.15
C LEU A 500 11.49 -15.34 3.69
N TRP A 501 12.10 -14.37 4.38
CA TRP A 501 13.34 -13.72 3.96
C TRP A 501 14.61 -14.53 4.22
N HIS A 502 14.67 -15.27 5.34
CA HIS A 502 15.90 -15.97 5.74
C HIS A 502 15.89 -17.48 5.48
N LYS A 503 14.72 -18.07 5.12
CA LYS A 503 14.64 -19.51 4.81
C LYS A 503 14.08 -19.80 3.43
N SER A 504 13.00 -19.10 3.01
CA SER A 504 12.35 -19.39 1.73
C SER A 504 13.00 -18.63 0.57
N TRP A 505 13.24 -17.35 0.77
CA TRP A 505 13.84 -16.46 -0.24
C TRP A 505 15.31 -16.20 0.08
N THR A 506 16.09 -17.23 0.16
CA THR A 506 17.53 -17.15 0.43
C THR A 506 18.33 -17.95 -0.58
N THR A 507 19.64 -17.80 -0.55
CA THR A 507 20.58 -18.57 -1.35
C THR A 507 21.64 -19.11 -0.41
N ASN A 508 21.67 -20.44 -0.27
CA ASN A 508 22.66 -21.14 0.54
C ASN A 508 23.06 -22.40 -0.23
N LEU A 509 24.28 -22.42 -0.72
CA LEU A 509 24.80 -23.53 -1.53
C LEU A 509 26.29 -23.74 -1.31
N GLN A 510 26.77 -24.87 -1.74
CA GLN A 510 28.20 -25.18 -1.81
C GLN A 510 28.54 -25.56 -3.26
N GLY A 511 29.63 -25.04 -3.76
CA GLY A 511 30.14 -25.33 -5.10
C GLY A 511 31.64 -25.48 -5.11
N THR A 512 32.18 -26.15 -6.14
CA THR A 512 33.61 -26.25 -6.37
C THR A 512 34.00 -25.41 -7.58
N ALA A 513 35.04 -24.58 -7.41
CA ALA A 513 35.55 -23.73 -8.49
C ALA A 513 36.10 -24.59 -9.62
N ASN A 514 35.70 -24.29 -10.85
CA ASN A 514 36.19 -24.96 -12.05
C ASN A 514 37.68 -24.62 -12.34
N GLN A 515 38.21 -25.13 -13.43
CA GLN A 515 39.64 -24.90 -13.82
C GLN A 515 39.96 -23.41 -14.06
N SER A 516 38.93 -22.60 -14.43
CA SER A 516 39.06 -21.14 -14.60
C SER A 516 38.93 -20.38 -13.27
N GLY A 517 38.73 -21.08 -12.15
CA GLY A 517 38.55 -20.46 -10.84
C GLY A 517 37.15 -19.83 -10.69
N GLU A 518 36.12 -20.40 -11.29
CA GLU A 518 34.78 -19.84 -11.31
C GLU A 518 33.73 -20.81 -10.72
N ILE A 519 32.78 -20.25 -9.98
CA ILE A 519 31.57 -20.93 -9.53
C ILE A 519 30.38 -20.17 -10.08
N SER A 520 29.61 -20.79 -10.95
CA SER A 520 28.33 -20.24 -11.45
C SER A 520 27.19 -20.71 -10.58
N PHE A 521 26.32 -19.79 -10.18
CA PHE A 521 25.14 -20.11 -9.40
C PHE A 521 23.98 -19.14 -9.69
N ARG A 522 22.76 -19.60 -9.43
CA ARG A 522 21.57 -18.76 -9.49
C ARG A 522 21.11 -18.41 -8.07
N GLY A 523 20.97 -17.12 -7.78
CA GLY A 523 20.66 -16.65 -6.43
C GLY A 523 19.99 -15.27 -6.40
N PHE A 524 19.57 -14.86 -5.21
CA PHE A 524 19.06 -13.52 -4.98
C PHE A 524 20.21 -12.51 -4.93
N PRO A 525 20.08 -11.31 -5.53
CA PRO A 525 21.06 -10.25 -5.36
C PRO A 525 21.20 -9.85 -3.88
N GLY A 526 22.44 -9.56 -3.47
CA GLY A 526 22.70 -9.15 -2.10
C GLY A 526 24.15 -9.33 -1.64
N LYS A 527 24.33 -9.21 -0.34
CA LYS A 527 25.60 -9.46 0.34
C LYS A 527 25.70 -10.94 0.70
N TYR A 528 26.80 -11.55 0.30
CA TYR A 528 27.08 -12.96 0.54
C TYR A 528 28.27 -13.13 1.47
N LYS A 529 28.17 -14.09 2.38
CA LYS A 529 29.28 -14.66 3.11
C LYS A 529 29.83 -15.83 2.32
N ILE A 530 31.12 -15.78 2.02
CA ILE A 530 31.87 -16.79 1.28
C ILE A 530 32.81 -17.45 2.24
N THR A 531 32.75 -18.79 2.35
CA THR A 531 33.63 -19.56 3.22
C THR A 531 34.43 -20.57 2.38
N VAL A 532 35.77 -20.50 2.49
CA VAL A 532 36.73 -21.44 1.87
C VAL A 532 37.63 -22.00 2.97
N GLY A 533 37.48 -23.27 3.31
CA GLY A 533 38.12 -23.85 4.49
C GLY A 533 37.72 -23.08 5.77
N ASN A 534 38.69 -22.45 6.44
CA ASN A 534 38.48 -21.64 7.63
C ASN A 534 38.45 -20.13 7.37
N LYS A 535 38.52 -19.71 6.09
CA LYS A 535 38.55 -18.29 5.71
C LYS A 535 37.14 -17.85 5.33
N GLU A 536 36.73 -16.73 5.87
CA GLU A 536 35.46 -16.07 5.55
C GLU A 536 35.73 -14.70 4.91
N GLU A 537 34.98 -14.38 3.87
CA GLU A 537 34.94 -13.05 3.27
C GLU A 537 33.53 -12.68 2.86
N PHE A 538 33.28 -11.37 2.62
CA PHE A 538 32.00 -10.87 2.14
C PHE A 538 32.16 -10.31 0.74
N VAL A 539 31.20 -10.67 -0.14
CA VAL A 539 31.10 -10.16 -1.50
C VAL A 539 29.68 -9.65 -1.77
N HIS A 540 29.53 -8.79 -2.77
CA HIS A 540 28.24 -8.30 -3.24
C HIS A 540 27.93 -8.84 -4.63
N CYS A 541 26.81 -9.57 -4.77
CA CYS A 541 26.25 -9.99 -6.04
C CYS A 541 25.08 -9.07 -6.36
N LYS A 542 25.25 -8.17 -7.32
CA LYS A 542 24.29 -7.09 -7.59
C LYS A 542 23.44 -7.35 -8.82
N THR A 543 22.20 -6.89 -8.80
CA THR A 543 21.32 -6.87 -9.97
C THR A 543 22.03 -6.23 -11.17
N GLY A 544 21.95 -6.87 -12.33
CA GLY A 544 22.58 -6.41 -13.57
C GLY A 544 24.11 -6.64 -13.66
N LYS A 545 24.73 -7.26 -12.67
CA LYS A 545 26.14 -7.69 -12.70
C LYS A 545 26.21 -9.22 -12.72
N LYS A 546 27.06 -9.79 -13.59
CA LYS A 546 27.30 -11.22 -13.60
C LYS A 546 28.30 -11.65 -12.52
N GLU A 547 29.34 -10.86 -12.28
CA GLU A 547 30.37 -11.18 -11.30
C GLU A 547 30.05 -10.54 -9.94
N CYS A 548 30.19 -11.37 -8.88
CA CYS A 548 30.18 -10.89 -7.50
C CYS A 548 31.52 -10.20 -7.20
N GLY A 549 31.47 -9.02 -6.56
CA GLY A 549 32.67 -8.24 -6.21
C GLY A 549 32.69 -7.86 -4.74
N LYS A 550 33.86 -7.37 -4.26
CA LYS A 550 34.01 -6.85 -2.88
C LYS A 550 33.31 -5.52 -2.69
#